data_b6c7d10ce784283296ca3dface140e63
#
_entry.id   b6c7d10ce784283296ca3dface140e63
#
_cell.length_a   1.000
_cell.length_b   1.000
_cell.length_c   1.000
_cell.angle_alpha   90.00
_cell.angle_beta   90.00
_cell.angle_gamma   90.00
#
_symmetry.space_group_name_H-M   'P 1'
#
loop_
_entity.id
_entity.type
_entity.pdbx_description
1 polymer ?
#
loop_
_entity_poly.entity_id
_entity_poly.type
_entity_poly.pdbx_seq_one_letter_code
_entity_poly.pdbx_strand_id
1 'polypeptide(L)'
;MKALLLTVALLLGCVTVSSQDKDTGIITVSTNDLSMVFSISPDKKVVYNYFGDKFQDVSPFLHKKYKEQPDNGIGYAPVIYPAYGGRFFLNPALKLTHDDGVQTTELIYAAHQVKNIDNNRIETVIQLKDPLYPVFVNLNFTAYQKENVICQSVSISHQEKNKLAVENIASAYLPLHADSYYLTHFHGAWASEMQLVEEQLTPGVKRVESKKGIRTTQSENSSFLLSLNGPANEDMGEVYAGSLAWSGNYLSSFEIDECGLLHVMSGMN
;
A
#
# COMPACT_ATOMS: atom_id res chain seq x y z
N MET A 1 62.27 -24.40 8.29
CA MET A 1 60.93 -23.94 8.64
C MET A 1 60.49 -22.90 7.60
N LYS A 2 59.63 -23.28 6.69
CA LYS A 2 59.08 -22.39 5.66
C LYS A 2 57.69 -21.98 6.10
N ALA A 3 57.47 -20.69 6.35
CA ALA A 3 56.19 -20.10 6.68
C ALA A 3 55.35 -19.93 5.39
N LEU A 4 54.17 -20.56 5.34
CA LEU A 4 53.20 -20.43 4.26
C LEU A 4 52.25 -19.27 4.58
N LEU A 5 52.37 -18.13 3.91
CA LEU A 5 51.40 -17.03 3.99
C LEU A 5 50.17 -17.43 3.16
N LEU A 6 49.06 -17.61 3.83
CA LEU A 6 47.74 -17.80 3.19
C LEU A 6 47.09 -16.42 2.99
N THR A 7 47.05 -15.95 1.74
CA THR A 7 46.39 -14.70 1.35
C THR A 7 44.90 -15.02 1.13
N VAL A 8 44.04 -14.61 2.05
CA VAL A 8 42.58 -14.65 1.86
C VAL A 8 42.16 -13.45 1.02
N ALA A 9 41.79 -13.68 -0.22
CA ALA A 9 41.19 -12.66 -1.07
C ALA A 9 39.71 -12.53 -0.73
N LEU A 10 39.32 -11.41 -0.08
CA LEU A 10 37.94 -11.06 0.18
C LEU A 10 37.34 -10.52 -1.14
N LEU A 11 36.56 -11.34 -1.83
CA LEU A 11 35.74 -10.89 -2.98
C LEU A 11 34.56 -10.06 -2.43
N LEU A 12 34.71 -8.74 -2.37
CA LEU A 12 33.58 -7.83 -2.25
C LEU A 12 32.78 -7.88 -3.55
N GLY A 13 31.69 -8.61 -3.53
CA GLY A 13 30.67 -8.52 -4.58
C GLY A 13 30.07 -7.12 -4.61
N CYS A 14 30.47 -6.33 -5.61
CA CYS A 14 29.88 -5.02 -5.88
C CYS A 14 28.45 -5.24 -6.36
N VAL A 15 27.47 -5.10 -5.45
CA VAL A 15 26.06 -5.04 -5.83
C VAL A 15 25.86 -3.69 -6.50
N THR A 16 25.70 -3.67 -7.81
CA THR A 16 25.34 -2.48 -8.56
C THR A 16 23.92 -2.09 -8.21
N VAL A 17 23.78 -1.12 -7.32
CA VAL A 17 22.51 -0.42 -7.04
C VAL A 17 22.28 0.51 -8.23
N SER A 18 21.38 0.11 -9.13
CA SER A 18 20.88 1.01 -10.16
C SER A 18 19.96 2.02 -9.48
N SER A 19 20.46 3.22 -9.25
CA SER A 19 19.62 4.36 -8.84
C SER A 19 18.90 4.86 -10.09
N GLN A 20 17.63 4.47 -10.27
CA GLN A 20 16.77 5.16 -11.22
C GLN A 20 16.28 6.47 -10.60
N ASP A 21 16.46 7.53 -11.39
CA ASP A 21 15.89 8.88 -11.28
C ASP A 21 15.86 9.57 -9.90
N LYS A 22 16.96 10.19 -9.57
CA LYS A 22 17.05 11.16 -8.46
C LYS A 22 16.39 12.51 -8.74
N ASP A 23 15.96 12.80 -9.98
CA ASP A 23 15.59 14.17 -10.40
C ASP A 23 14.11 14.40 -10.75
N THR A 24 13.29 13.38 -10.95
CA THR A 24 11.92 13.59 -11.42
C THR A 24 10.87 13.75 -10.32
N GLY A 25 11.17 13.36 -9.08
CA GLY A 25 10.17 13.34 -8.01
C GLY A 25 9.06 12.30 -8.24
N ILE A 26 9.26 11.33 -9.15
CA ILE A 26 8.34 10.23 -9.42
C ILE A 26 8.97 8.90 -9.00
N ILE A 27 8.16 8.03 -8.41
CA ILE A 27 8.51 6.65 -8.08
C ILE A 27 7.52 5.76 -8.81
N THR A 28 8.04 4.75 -9.51
CA THR A 28 7.21 3.79 -10.26
C THR A 28 7.50 2.37 -9.78
N VAL A 29 6.42 1.61 -9.54
CA VAL A 29 6.47 0.17 -9.28
C VAL A 29 5.75 -0.51 -10.44
N SER A 30 6.47 -1.28 -11.27
CA SER A 30 5.88 -1.85 -12.49
C SER A 30 6.19 -3.32 -12.64
N THR A 31 5.22 -4.04 -13.19
CA THR A 31 5.37 -5.37 -13.77
C THR A 31 5.56 -5.28 -15.28
N ASN A 32 5.33 -6.38 -16.03
CA ASN A 32 5.34 -6.32 -17.49
C ASN A 32 4.18 -5.48 -18.04
N ASP A 33 2.99 -5.53 -17.43
CA ASP A 33 1.76 -4.93 -17.96
C ASP A 33 1.10 -3.93 -17.02
N LEU A 34 1.51 -3.84 -15.73
CA LEU A 34 0.94 -2.92 -14.74
C LEU A 34 1.95 -1.88 -14.28
N SER A 35 1.44 -0.74 -13.83
CA SER A 35 2.22 0.29 -13.15
C SER A 35 1.45 0.91 -11.99
N MET A 36 2.14 1.08 -10.85
CA MET A 36 1.79 2.03 -9.79
C MET A 36 2.71 3.24 -9.91
N VAL A 37 2.14 4.43 -9.87
CA VAL A 37 2.89 5.69 -10.00
C VAL A 37 2.63 6.57 -8.79
N PHE A 38 3.72 7.01 -8.18
CA PHE A 38 3.71 7.92 -7.04
C PHE A 38 4.52 9.17 -7.37
N SER A 39 4.12 10.32 -6.84
CA SER A 39 4.90 11.56 -6.93
C SER A 39 5.25 12.10 -5.56
N ILE A 40 6.39 12.78 -5.47
CA ILE A 40 6.83 13.45 -4.25
C ILE A 40 6.48 14.93 -4.39
N SER A 41 5.60 15.41 -3.50
CA SER A 41 5.21 16.83 -3.46
C SER A 41 6.29 17.72 -2.84
N PRO A 42 6.23 19.06 -3.02
CA PRO A 42 7.22 19.99 -2.44
C PRO A 42 7.31 19.92 -0.91
N ASP A 43 6.22 19.58 -0.21
CA ASP A 43 6.14 19.35 1.23
C ASP A 43 6.53 17.92 1.63
N LYS A 44 7.15 17.17 0.71
CA LYS A 44 7.65 15.80 0.89
C LYS A 44 6.57 14.77 1.19
N LYS A 45 5.32 15.00 0.81
CA LYS A 45 4.31 13.93 0.81
C LYS A 45 4.51 13.05 -0.41
N VAL A 46 4.39 11.73 -0.23
CA VAL A 46 4.32 10.80 -1.36
C VAL A 46 2.86 10.59 -1.72
N VAL A 47 2.51 10.95 -2.93
CA VAL A 47 1.15 10.98 -3.42
C VAL A 47 0.92 9.83 -4.39
N TYR A 48 -0.19 9.15 -4.22
CA TYR A 48 -0.64 8.06 -5.09
C TYR A 48 -1.30 8.64 -6.34
N ASN A 49 -0.73 8.44 -7.51
CA ASN A 49 -1.23 9.03 -8.74
C ASN A 49 -2.01 8.06 -9.62
N TYR A 50 -1.56 6.80 -9.68
CA TYR A 50 -2.10 5.85 -10.64
C TYR A 50 -1.81 4.39 -10.25
N PHE A 51 -2.74 3.51 -10.57
CA PHE A 51 -2.55 2.07 -10.67
C PHE A 51 -3.42 1.53 -11.81
N GLY A 52 -2.82 0.78 -12.70
CA GLY A 52 -3.49 0.19 -13.86
C GLY A 52 -2.47 -0.25 -14.91
N ASP A 53 -2.88 -0.23 -16.18
CA ASP A 53 -2.05 -0.61 -17.30
C ASP A 53 -0.72 0.15 -17.33
N LYS A 54 0.32 -0.52 -17.81
CA LYS A 54 1.67 0.04 -17.81
C LYS A 54 1.78 1.28 -18.68
N PHE A 55 2.23 2.36 -18.08
CA PHE A 55 2.60 3.59 -18.81
C PHE A 55 4.02 3.55 -19.33
N GLN A 56 4.20 4.06 -20.55
CA GLN A 56 5.53 4.33 -21.13
C GLN A 56 6.05 5.72 -20.74
N ASP A 57 5.15 6.70 -20.57
CA ASP A 57 5.49 8.07 -20.19
C ASP A 57 4.75 8.46 -18.90
N VAL A 58 5.51 8.71 -17.85
CA VAL A 58 4.98 9.13 -16.53
C VAL A 58 4.99 10.66 -16.36
N SER A 59 5.44 11.42 -17.35
CA SER A 59 5.52 12.88 -17.28
C SER A 59 4.19 13.57 -16.98
N PRO A 60 3.00 13.07 -17.39
CA PRO A 60 1.73 13.67 -17.02
C PRO A 60 1.48 13.71 -15.50
N PHE A 61 2.12 12.82 -14.74
CA PHE A 61 1.94 12.75 -13.28
C PHE A 61 2.80 13.76 -12.51
N LEU A 62 3.84 14.34 -13.13
CA LEU A 62 4.74 15.32 -12.49
C LEU A 62 4.01 16.58 -12.02
N HIS A 63 2.94 16.93 -12.68
CA HIS A 63 2.24 18.20 -12.46
C HIS A 63 0.76 18.01 -12.12
N LYS A 64 0.36 16.80 -11.73
CA LYS A 64 -1.02 16.53 -11.34
C LYS A 64 -1.38 17.36 -10.11
N LYS A 65 -2.24 18.37 -10.32
CA LYS A 65 -2.80 19.15 -9.22
C LYS A 65 -4.04 18.45 -8.70
N TYR A 66 -4.07 18.20 -7.40
CA TYR A 66 -5.27 17.70 -6.74
C TYR A 66 -6.14 18.89 -6.34
N LYS A 67 -7.44 18.74 -6.55
CA LYS A 67 -8.40 19.77 -6.20
C LYS A 67 -8.55 19.79 -4.68
N GLU A 68 -8.07 20.84 -4.04
CA GLU A 68 -8.35 21.08 -2.62
C GLU A 68 -9.79 21.55 -2.45
N GLN A 69 -10.49 21.00 -1.46
CA GLN A 69 -11.76 21.56 -1.03
C GLN A 69 -11.48 22.63 0.03
N PRO A 70 -11.88 23.90 -0.22
CA PRO A 70 -11.46 25.03 0.63
C PRO A 70 -11.99 24.99 2.06
N ASP A 71 -13.17 24.38 2.28
CA ASP A 71 -13.95 24.61 3.49
C ASP A 71 -13.66 23.63 4.65
N ASN A 72 -13.16 22.44 4.37
CA ASN A 72 -12.96 21.40 5.40
C ASN A 72 -11.68 20.61 5.26
N GLY A 73 -10.85 20.93 4.29
CA GLY A 73 -9.58 20.25 4.06
C GLY A 73 -9.72 18.82 3.53
N ILE A 74 -10.90 18.40 3.15
CA ILE A 74 -11.17 17.14 2.47
C ILE A 74 -10.86 17.31 0.98
N GLY A 75 -10.37 16.27 0.32
CA GLY A 75 -9.96 16.33 -1.08
C GLY A 75 -8.47 16.52 -1.28
N TYR A 76 -7.69 16.17 -0.28
CA TYR A 76 -6.24 16.07 -0.43
C TYR A 76 -5.85 15.00 -1.44
N ALA A 77 -4.73 15.26 -2.07
CA ALA A 77 -4.06 14.23 -2.83
C ALA A 77 -3.94 12.95 -1.98
N PRO A 78 -4.33 11.78 -2.50
CA PRO A 78 -4.24 10.54 -1.74
C PRO A 78 -2.77 10.23 -1.45
N VAL A 79 -2.39 10.37 -0.19
CA VAL A 79 -1.03 10.01 0.25
C VAL A 79 -0.83 8.51 0.17
N ILE A 80 0.40 8.07 -0.11
CA ILE A 80 0.70 6.64 -0.31
C ILE A 80 0.38 5.75 0.90
N TYR A 81 0.40 6.33 2.11
CA TYR A 81 0.13 5.60 3.35
C TYR A 81 -0.39 6.56 4.43
N PRO A 82 -1.71 6.69 4.57
CA PRO A 82 -2.30 7.65 5.50
C PRO A 82 -2.15 7.20 6.95
N ALA A 83 -1.57 8.09 7.78
CA ALA A 83 -1.45 7.88 9.22
C ALA A 83 -2.49 8.72 9.98
N TYR A 84 -2.82 8.28 11.21
CA TYR A 84 -3.73 9.00 12.11
C TYR A 84 -3.16 10.36 12.52
N GLY A 85 -3.98 11.37 12.45
CA GLY A 85 -3.58 12.76 12.70
C GLY A 85 -3.28 13.50 11.40
N GLY A 86 -2.61 14.64 11.49
CA GLY A 86 -2.41 15.51 10.35
C GLY A 86 -3.74 15.96 9.73
N ARG A 87 -3.89 15.77 8.43
CA ARG A 87 -5.07 16.19 7.67
C ARG A 87 -5.91 15.02 7.13
N PHE A 88 -5.67 13.80 7.58
CA PHE A 88 -6.41 12.64 7.14
C PHE A 88 -7.52 12.32 8.15
N PHE A 89 -8.78 12.48 7.76
CA PHE A 89 -9.95 12.39 8.64
C PHE A 89 -10.76 11.09 8.47
N LEU A 90 -10.24 10.15 7.70
CA LEU A 90 -10.83 8.84 7.44
C LEU A 90 -10.13 7.76 8.30
N ASN A 91 -10.52 6.50 8.11
CA ASN A 91 -9.81 5.40 8.74
C ASN A 91 -8.34 5.39 8.28
N PRO A 92 -7.36 5.48 9.19
CA PRO A 92 -5.96 5.54 8.81
C PRO A 92 -5.42 4.14 8.51
N ALA A 93 -4.44 4.06 7.60
CA ALA A 93 -3.66 2.84 7.40
C ALA A 93 -2.71 2.56 8.57
N LEU A 94 -2.30 3.60 9.29
CA LEU A 94 -1.45 3.51 10.47
C LEU A 94 -1.99 4.37 11.60
N LYS A 95 -2.10 3.78 12.79
CA LYS A 95 -2.35 4.51 14.04
C LYS A 95 -1.36 4.06 15.10
N LEU A 96 -0.62 5.01 15.63
CA LEU A 96 0.37 4.81 16.68
C LEU A 96 -0.01 5.60 17.93
N THR A 97 0.43 5.12 19.08
CA THR A 97 0.54 5.94 20.30
C THR A 97 2.01 6.02 20.69
N HIS A 98 2.55 7.23 20.64
CA HIS A 98 3.95 7.55 20.96
C HIS A 98 4.20 7.41 22.47
N ASP A 99 5.45 7.40 22.87
CA ASP A 99 5.85 7.16 24.27
C ASP A 99 5.38 8.26 25.24
N ASP A 100 5.05 9.44 24.75
CA ASP A 100 4.46 10.57 25.48
C ASP A 100 2.92 10.59 25.46
N GLY A 101 2.28 9.59 24.82
CA GLY A 101 0.83 9.47 24.70
C GLY A 101 0.23 10.20 23.50
N VAL A 102 1.00 10.90 22.68
CA VAL A 102 0.53 11.54 21.46
C VAL A 102 0.21 10.48 20.41
N GLN A 103 -0.89 10.66 19.66
CA GLN A 103 -1.31 9.73 18.60
C GLN A 103 -1.12 10.28 17.18
N THR A 104 -0.83 11.58 17.06
CA THR A 104 -0.62 12.19 15.75
C THR A 104 0.70 11.73 15.17
N THR A 105 0.64 11.14 13.98
CA THR A 105 1.81 10.71 13.20
C THR A 105 1.71 11.35 11.82
N GLU A 106 2.74 12.07 11.42
CA GLU A 106 2.83 12.65 10.08
C GLU A 106 3.94 11.97 9.30
N LEU A 107 3.61 11.39 8.14
CA LEU A 107 4.60 10.69 7.34
C LEU A 107 5.05 11.55 6.15
N ILE A 108 6.36 11.77 6.05
CA ILE A 108 6.99 12.45 4.92
C ILE A 108 8.03 11.54 4.26
N TYR A 109 8.28 11.76 2.99
CA TYR A 109 9.29 11.05 2.22
C TYR A 109 10.70 11.23 2.84
N ALA A 110 11.43 10.15 3.00
CA ALA A 110 12.83 10.13 3.42
C ALA A 110 13.76 9.65 2.31
N ALA A 111 13.45 8.50 1.70
CA ALA A 111 14.25 7.90 0.65
C ALA A 111 13.44 6.84 -0.09
N HIS A 112 13.95 6.36 -1.23
CA HIS A 112 13.49 5.12 -1.83
C HIS A 112 14.66 4.37 -2.46
N GLN A 113 14.48 3.08 -2.63
CA GLN A 113 15.45 2.19 -3.28
C GLN A 113 14.71 1.21 -4.18
N VAL A 114 15.26 0.98 -5.37
CA VAL A 114 14.80 -0.05 -6.31
C VAL A 114 15.90 -1.08 -6.48
N LYS A 115 15.53 -2.37 -6.38
CA LYS A 115 16.47 -3.49 -6.45
C LYS A 115 15.90 -4.61 -7.30
N ASN A 116 16.65 -5.05 -8.30
CA ASN A 116 16.38 -6.29 -9.00
C ASN A 116 16.77 -7.47 -8.08
N ILE A 117 15.79 -8.25 -7.64
CA ILE A 117 16.01 -9.43 -6.80
C ILE A 117 16.46 -10.60 -7.69
N ASP A 118 15.78 -10.80 -8.80
CA ASP A 118 16.08 -11.80 -9.82
C ASP A 118 15.45 -11.40 -11.18
N ASN A 119 15.41 -12.32 -12.13
CA ASN A 119 14.87 -12.09 -13.49
C ASN A 119 13.34 -11.88 -13.51
N ASN A 120 12.64 -12.10 -12.40
CA ASN A 120 11.19 -12.00 -12.30
C ASN A 120 10.71 -10.99 -11.25
N ARG A 121 11.56 -10.64 -10.26
CA ARG A 121 11.15 -9.83 -9.12
C ARG A 121 11.97 -8.55 -9.02
N ILE A 122 11.25 -7.43 -8.95
CA ILE A 122 11.82 -6.11 -8.65
C ILE A 122 11.21 -5.65 -7.32
N GLU A 123 12.07 -5.30 -6.38
CA GLU A 123 11.67 -4.73 -5.09
C GLU A 123 11.86 -3.22 -5.11
N THR A 124 10.84 -2.49 -4.70
CA THR A 124 10.89 -1.05 -4.44
C THR A 124 10.54 -0.80 -2.98
N VAL A 125 11.44 -0.19 -2.25
CA VAL A 125 11.22 0.21 -0.85
C VAL A 125 11.13 1.73 -0.80
N ILE A 126 9.99 2.25 -0.31
CA ILE A 126 9.79 3.68 -0.08
C ILE A 126 9.81 3.89 1.43
N GLN A 127 10.80 4.64 1.89
CA GLN A 127 10.94 4.99 3.29
C GLN A 127 10.27 6.32 3.58
N LEU A 128 9.36 6.30 4.52
CA LEU A 128 8.71 7.45 5.12
C LEU A 128 9.23 7.64 6.55
N LYS A 129 9.17 8.86 7.05
CA LYS A 129 9.52 9.17 8.44
C LYS A 129 8.59 10.20 9.03
N ASP A 130 8.40 10.15 10.35
CA ASP A 130 7.78 11.25 11.08
C ASP A 130 8.80 12.37 11.29
N PRO A 131 8.46 13.66 11.05
CA PRO A 131 9.38 14.77 11.25
C PRO A 131 9.63 15.12 12.71
N LEU A 132 8.75 14.72 13.64
CA LEU A 132 8.81 15.06 15.07
C LEU A 132 9.29 13.88 15.92
N TYR A 133 8.85 12.67 15.58
CA TYR A 133 9.18 11.44 16.29
C TYR A 133 10.18 10.59 15.49
N PRO A 134 11.10 9.89 16.16
CA PRO A 134 12.05 9.01 15.48
C PRO A 134 11.39 7.69 15.03
N VAL A 135 10.35 7.81 14.21
CA VAL A 135 9.57 6.71 13.64
C VAL A 135 9.81 6.67 12.13
N PHE A 136 10.04 5.46 11.61
CA PHE A 136 10.27 5.18 10.20
C PHE A 136 9.31 4.10 9.73
N VAL A 137 8.74 4.30 8.57
CA VAL A 137 7.84 3.35 7.91
C VAL A 137 8.41 3.02 6.54
N ASN A 138 8.69 1.75 6.30
CA ASN A 138 9.08 1.26 4.98
C ASN A 138 7.88 0.60 4.31
N LEU A 139 7.52 1.11 3.15
CA LEU A 139 6.55 0.49 2.25
C LEU A 139 7.33 -0.35 1.25
N ASN A 140 7.19 -1.67 1.34
CA ASN A 140 7.92 -2.60 0.50
C ASN A 140 6.98 -3.11 -0.59
N PHE A 141 7.34 -2.87 -1.84
CA PHE A 141 6.62 -3.36 -3.02
C PHE A 141 7.48 -4.38 -3.75
N THR A 142 6.95 -5.57 -3.97
CA THR A 142 7.60 -6.58 -4.81
C THR A 142 6.75 -6.78 -6.07
N ALA A 143 7.27 -6.35 -7.20
CA ALA A 143 6.64 -6.52 -8.50
C ALA A 143 7.10 -7.84 -9.14
N TYR A 144 6.16 -8.75 -9.37
CA TYR A 144 6.36 -10.02 -10.07
C TYR A 144 6.05 -9.81 -11.55
N GLN A 145 7.11 -9.80 -12.37
CA GLN A 145 7.03 -9.37 -13.75
C GLN A 145 6.13 -10.27 -14.63
N LYS A 146 6.27 -11.59 -14.49
CA LYS A 146 5.56 -12.57 -15.32
C LYS A 146 4.12 -12.81 -14.85
N GLU A 147 3.93 -12.83 -13.54
CA GLU A 147 2.64 -13.07 -12.90
C GLU A 147 1.75 -11.84 -12.92
N ASN A 148 2.32 -10.68 -13.21
CA ASN A 148 1.63 -9.40 -13.26
C ASN A 148 0.99 -9.02 -11.92
N VAL A 149 1.70 -9.30 -10.82
CA VAL A 149 1.26 -9.10 -9.44
C VAL A 149 2.20 -8.16 -8.72
N ILE A 150 1.66 -7.26 -7.92
CA ILE A 150 2.41 -6.40 -7.00
C ILE A 150 2.03 -6.77 -5.57
N CYS A 151 3.01 -7.28 -4.80
CA CYS A 151 2.86 -7.52 -3.38
C CYS A 151 3.30 -6.29 -2.60
N GLN A 152 2.50 -5.87 -1.62
CA GLN A 152 2.83 -4.79 -0.69
C GLN A 152 2.94 -5.32 0.74
N SER A 153 3.94 -4.86 1.46
CA SER A 153 4.09 -5.06 2.90
C SER A 153 4.65 -3.81 3.57
N VAL A 154 4.43 -3.70 4.88
CA VAL A 154 4.84 -2.54 5.67
C VAL A 154 5.72 -3.00 6.82
N SER A 155 6.80 -2.28 7.07
CA SER A 155 7.61 -2.44 8.27
C SER A 155 7.80 -1.10 8.99
N ILE A 156 7.68 -1.13 10.31
CA ILE A 156 7.80 0.04 11.17
C ILE A 156 8.99 -0.15 12.08
N SER A 157 9.80 0.89 12.22
CA SER A 157 10.88 0.95 13.21
C SER A 157 10.86 2.30 13.92
N HIS A 158 11.27 2.32 15.19
CA HIS A 158 11.36 3.53 15.97
C HIS A 158 12.60 3.55 16.87
N GLN A 159 12.98 4.74 17.29
CA GLN A 159 14.07 4.99 18.24
C GLN A 159 13.59 5.83 19.44
N GLU A 160 12.30 5.77 19.75
CA GLU A 160 11.74 6.36 20.96
C GLU A 160 12.30 5.62 22.19
N LYS A 161 12.42 6.33 23.32
CA LYS A 161 13.02 5.79 24.55
C LYS A 161 12.21 4.67 25.17
N ASN A 162 10.88 4.77 25.07
CA ASN A 162 9.95 3.83 25.64
C ASN A 162 9.20 3.05 24.53
N LYS A 163 8.12 2.39 24.92
CA LYS A 163 7.31 1.59 23.99
C LYS A 163 6.46 2.48 23.09
N LEU A 164 6.49 2.20 21.81
CA LEU A 164 5.53 2.66 20.83
C LEU A 164 4.39 1.63 20.75
N ALA A 165 3.13 2.05 20.87
CA ALA A 165 2.00 1.18 20.65
C ALA A 165 1.52 1.32 19.20
N VAL A 166 1.32 0.17 18.53
CA VAL A 166 0.70 0.11 17.21
C VAL A 166 -0.76 -0.27 17.42
N GLU A 167 -1.68 0.68 17.19
CA GLU A 167 -3.11 0.46 17.39
C GLU A 167 -3.82 -0.02 16.12
N ASN A 168 -3.32 0.41 14.95
CA ASN A 168 -3.79 -0.04 13.65
C ASN A 168 -2.62 -0.05 12.65
N ILE A 169 -2.57 -1.09 11.81
CA ILE A 169 -1.62 -1.21 10.71
C ILE A 169 -2.28 -1.93 9.53
N ALA A 170 -2.37 -1.26 8.40
CA ALA A 170 -2.72 -1.90 7.14
C ALA A 170 -1.45 -2.32 6.40
N SER A 171 -1.42 -3.52 5.86
CA SER A 171 -0.30 -4.01 5.03
C SER A 171 -0.32 -3.38 3.64
N ALA A 172 -1.51 -2.98 3.17
CA ALA A 172 -1.71 -2.34 1.88
C ALA A 172 -2.75 -1.22 1.98
N TYR A 173 -2.54 -0.18 1.19
CA TYR A 173 -3.49 0.90 0.95
C TYR A 173 -3.56 1.18 -0.55
N LEU A 174 -4.80 1.27 -1.07
CA LEU A 174 -5.08 1.52 -2.48
C LEU A 174 -6.24 2.52 -2.61
N PRO A 175 -5.98 3.76 -3.05
CA PRO A 175 -7.03 4.71 -3.41
C PRO A 175 -7.44 4.51 -4.87
N LEU A 176 -8.75 4.42 -5.12
CA LEU A 176 -9.32 4.27 -6.46
C LEU A 176 -10.37 5.36 -6.72
N HIS A 177 -10.37 5.90 -7.92
CA HIS A 177 -11.34 6.91 -8.36
C HIS A 177 -12.19 6.38 -9.50
N ALA A 178 -13.52 6.34 -9.28
CA ALA A 178 -14.52 5.98 -10.28
C ALA A 178 -15.87 6.63 -9.92
N ASP A 179 -16.85 6.52 -10.81
CA ASP A 179 -18.21 7.03 -10.57
C ASP A 179 -19.02 6.07 -9.66
N SER A 180 -18.66 4.79 -9.66
CA SER A 180 -19.26 3.77 -8.80
C SER A 180 -18.33 2.60 -8.59
N TYR A 181 -18.52 1.88 -7.47
CA TYR A 181 -17.68 0.77 -7.04
C TYR A 181 -18.54 -0.43 -6.68
N TYR A 182 -18.13 -1.62 -7.12
CA TYR A 182 -18.78 -2.88 -6.81
C TYR A 182 -17.77 -3.82 -6.17
N LEU A 183 -18.10 -4.26 -4.96
CA LEU A 183 -17.26 -5.16 -4.18
C LEU A 183 -17.79 -6.58 -4.31
N THR A 184 -16.93 -7.47 -4.79
CA THR A 184 -17.15 -8.92 -4.70
C THR A 184 -16.25 -9.49 -3.61
N HIS A 185 -16.83 -10.17 -2.66
CA HIS A 185 -16.13 -10.90 -1.62
C HIS A 185 -16.74 -12.28 -1.38
N PHE A 186 -16.09 -13.09 -0.57
CA PHE A 186 -16.47 -14.48 -0.39
C PHE A 186 -16.83 -14.74 1.07
N HIS A 187 -17.97 -15.36 1.26
CA HIS A 187 -18.53 -15.71 2.55
C HIS A 187 -18.91 -17.19 2.58
N GLY A 188 -19.08 -17.78 3.74
CA GLY A 188 -19.51 -19.16 3.81
C GLY A 188 -19.62 -19.75 5.20
N ALA A 189 -19.84 -21.06 5.19
CA ALA A 189 -19.91 -21.90 6.38
C ALA A 189 -19.30 -23.27 6.05
N TRP A 190 -19.22 -24.15 7.02
CA TRP A 190 -18.77 -25.52 6.78
C TRP A 190 -19.63 -26.22 5.71
N ALA A 191 -18.98 -26.86 4.74
CA ALA A 191 -19.57 -27.47 3.56
C ALA A 191 -20.36 -26.51 2.65
N SER A 192 -20.14 -25.21 2.78
CA SER A 192 -20.71 -24.13 1.93
C SER A 192 -19.77 -22.93 1.92
N GLU A 193 -18.49 -23.20 1.71
CA GLU A 193 -17.43 -22.20 1.66
C GLU A 193 -17.48 -21.42 0.34
N MET A 194 -16.82 -20.25 0.30
CA MET A 194 -16.58 -19.45 -0.90
C MET A 194 -17.85 -19.05 -1.66
N GLN A 195 -18.94 -18.76 -0.95
CA GLN A 195 -20.12 -18.20 -1.58
C GLN A 195 -19.86 -16.76 -1.98
N LEU A 196 -20.04 -16.45 -3.25
CA LEU A 196 -19.82 -15.11 -3.79
C LEU A 196 -20.92 -14.16 -3.34
N VAL A 197 -20.52 -13.01 -2.85
CA VAL A 197 -21.39 -11.86 -2.55
C VAL A 197 -20.88 -10.68 -3.34
N GLU A 198 -21.74 -10.07 -4.15
CA GLU A 198 -21.45 -8.82 -4.86
C GLU A 198 -22.40 -7.74 -4.38
N GLU A 199 -21.86 -6.55 -4.10
CA GLU A 199 -22.64 -5.40 -3.66
C GLU A 199 -22.05 -4.11 -4.20
N GLN A 200 -22.92 -3.15 -4.52
CA GLN A 200 -22.50 -1.79 -4.81
C GLN A 200 -22.13 -1.09 -3.50
N LEU A 201 -20.93 -0.51 -3.46
CA LEU A 201 -20.50 0.30 -2.34
C LEU A 201 -21.23 1.66 -2.35
N THR A 202 -21.58 2.12 -1.15
CA THR A 202 -22.19 3.44 -0.90
C THR A 202 -21.27 4.28 -0.03
N PRO A 203 -21.42 5.62 0.02
CA PRO A 203 -20.65 6.47 0.92
C PRO A 203 -20.63 5.93 2.36
N GLY A 204 -19.47 5.92 2.98
CA GLY A 204 -19.22 5.31 4.28
C GLY A 204 -18.26 4.13 4.21
N VAL A 205 -18.30 3.25 5.20
CA VAL A 205 -17.32 2.17 5.38
C VAL A 205 -17.97 0.80 5.29
N LYS A 206 -17.56 -0.01 4.33
CA LYS A 206 -17.78 -1.45 4.31
C LYS A 206 -16.55 -2.17 4.85
N ARG A 207 -16.76 -3.20 5.67
CA ARG A 207 -15.69 -4.04 6.23
C ARG A 207 -15.93 -5.51 5.90
N VAL A 208 -14.87 -6.19 5.52
CA VAL A 208 -14.79 -7.64 5.43
C VAL A 208 -13.70 -8.07 6.40
N GLU A 209 -14.07 -8.75 7.47
CA GLU A 209 -13.15 -9.09 8.57
C GLU A 209 -13.35 -10.51 9.07
N SER A 210 -12.30 -11.10 9.60
CA SER A 210 -12.38 -12.33 10.38
C SER A 210 -11.62 -12.19 11.68
N LYS A 211 -12.25 -12.66 12.77
CA LYS A 211 -11.67 -12.75 14.13
C LYS A 211 -11.61 -14.19 14.62
N LYS A 212 -11.63 -15.16 13.69
CA LYS A 212 -11.70 -16.59 13.97
C LYS A 212 -10.34 -17.28 13.99
N GLY A 213 -9.26 -16.50 14.06
CA GLY A 213 -7.88 -17.01 14.02
C GLY A 213 -7.61 -17.72 12.69
N ILE A 214 -7.02 -18.92 12.77
CA ILE A 214 -6.65 -19.70 11.57
C ILE A 214 -7.82 -20.29 10.78
N ARG A 215 -9.07 -20.09 11.23
CA ARG A 215 -10.28 -20.57 10.56
C ARG A 215 -10.93 -19.52 9.67
N THR A 216 -10.20 -18.55 9.20
CA THR A 216 -10.71 -17.44 8.39
C THR A 216 -11.40 -17.91 7.12
N THR A 217 -10.89 -18.95 6.45
CA THR A 217 -11.36 -19.39 5.14
C THR A 217 -12.73 -20.08 5.14
N GLN A 218 -13.24 -20.51 6.28
CA GLN A 218 -14.58 -21.13 6.35
C GLN A 218 -15.71 -20.12 6.25
N SER A 219 -15.55 -18.92 6.80
CA SER A 219 -16.61 -17.94 6.92
C SER A 219 -16.38 -16.75 6.02
N GLU A 220 -15.19 -16.21 6.06
CA GLU A 220 -14.76 -15.05 5.29
C GLU A 220 -13.42 -15.37 4.64
N ASN A 221 -13.23 -14.90 3.42
CA ASN A 221 -11.96 -15.00 2.72
C ASN A 221 -11.33 -13.61 2.60
N SER A 222 -10.02 -13.52 2.74
CA SER A 222 -9.28 -12.25 2.65
C SER A 222 -9.13 -11.72 1.22
N SER A 223 -9.61 -12.45 0.23
CA SER A 223 -9.61 -12.03 -1.17
C SER A 223 -10.87 -11.24 -1.49
N PHE A 224 -10.70 -10.25 -2.36
CA PHE A 224 -11.79 -9.44 -2.87
C PHE A 224 -11.54 -9.06 -4.32
N LEU A 225 -12.61 -8.69 -5.02
CA LEU A 225 -12.58 -8.08 -6.34
C LEU A 225 -13.31 -6.74 -6.25
N LEU A 226 -12.80 -5.73 -6.94
CA LEU A 226 -13.42 -4.42 -7.06
C LEU A 226 -13.63 -4.10 -8.53
N SER A 227 -14.88 -3.98 -8.95
CA SER A 227 -15.23 -3.51 -10.27
C SER A 227 -15.53 -2.02 -10.24
N LEU A 228 -15.07 -1.30 -11.26
CA LEU A 228 -15.25 0.14 -11.40
C LEU A 228 -16.30 0.45 -12.46
N ASN A 229 -17.16 1.47 -12.17
CA ASN A 229 -18.17 2.00 -13.08
C ASN A 229 -19.25 1.00 -13.54
N GLY A 230 -19.39 -0.09 -12.81
CA GLY A 230 -20.37 -1.16 -13.07
C GLY A 230 -19.89 -2.52 -12.59
N PRO A 231 -20.80 -3.49 -12.41
CA PRO A 231 -20.40 -4.86 -12.14
C PRO A 231 -19.66 -5.43 -13.34
N ALA A 232 -18.52 -6.07 -13.11
CA ALA A 232 -17.81 -6.78 -14.17
C ALA A 232 -18.48 -8.10 -14.49
N ASN A 233 -18.36 -8.54 -15.75
CA ASN A 233 -18.79 -9.84 -16.21
C ASN A 233 -17.70 -10.49 -17.08
N GLU A 234 -17.97 -11.63 -17.72
CA GLU A 234 -16.98 -12.34 -18.52
C GLU A 234 -16.49 -11.56 -19.76
N ASP A 235 -17.28 -10.61 -20.25
CA ASP A 235 -17.01 -9.90 -21.49
C ASP A 235 -16.56 -8.45 -21.27
N MET A 236 -16.88 -7.84 -20.12
CA MET A 236 -16.65 -6.40 -19.87
C MET A 236 -16.38 -6.11 -18.42
N GLY A 237 -15.62 -5.02 -18.20
CA GLY A 237 -15.36 -4.43 -16.89
C GLY A 237 -13.87 -4.41 -16.53
N GLU A 238 -13.51 -3.43 -15.75
CA GLU A 238 -12.19 -3.32 -15.11
C GLU A 238 -12.29 -3.85 -13.68
N VAL A 239 -11.39 -4.76 -13.30
CA VAL A 239 -11.41 -5.42 -12.00
C VAL A 239 -10.04 -5.31 -11.33
N TYR A 240 -10.04 -4.79 -10.11
CA TYR A 240 -8.89 -4.83 -9.20
C TYR A 240 -9.06 -5.99 -8.22
N ALA A 241 -8.15 -6.95 -8.26
CA ALA A 241 -8.14 -8.07 -7.34
C ALA A 241 -7.14 -7.83 -6.20
N GLY A 242 -7.55 -8.10 -4.97
CA GLY A 242 -6.69 -8.04 -3.80
C GLY A 242 -6.86 -9.27 -2.90
N SER A 243 -5.76 -9.66 -2.25
CA SER A 243 -5.79 -10.72 -1.24
C SER A 243 -4.73 -10.45 -0.19
N LEU A 244 -5.09 -10.58 1.08
CA LEU A 244 -4.13 -10.53 2.18
C LEU A 244 -3.51 -11.93 2.36
N ALA A 245 -2.21 -12.05 2.16
CA ALA A 245 -1.45 -13.29 2.37
C ALA A 245 -1.21 -13.55 3.87
N TRP A 246 -2.28 -13.70 4.61
CA TRP A 246 -2.30 -13.92 6.05
C TRP A 246 -3.43 -14.88 6.43
N SER A 247 -3.12 -15.87 7.28
CA SER A 247 -4.07 -16.90 7.69
C SER A 247 -4.68 -16.68 9.08
N GLY A 248 -4.41 -15.54 9.72
CA GLY A 248 -4.95 -15.14 11.01
C GLY A 248 -6.12 -14.17 10.91
N ASN A 249 -6.39 -13.45 11.99
CA ASN A 249 -7.38 -12.38 11.99
C ASN A 249 -6.98 -11.28 11.01
N TYR A 250 -7.95 -10.78 10.27
CA TYR A 250 -7.71 -9.72 9.29
C TYR A 250 -8.90 -8.77 9.20
N LEU A 251 -8.62 -7.59 8.66
CA LEU A 251 -9.60 -6.58 8.32
C LEU A 251 -9.25 -6.03 6.93
N SER A 252 -10.22 -6.06 6.02
CA SER A 252 -10.23 -5.25 4.80
C SER A 252 -11.35 -4.23 4.91
N SER A 253 -11.03 -2.95 4.75
CA SER A 253 -11.99 -1.85 4.76
C SER A 253 -12.02 -1.15 3.41
N PHE A 254 -13.23 -0.75 3.03
CA PHE A 254 -13.57 -0.07 1.79
C PHE A 254 -14.37 1.17 2.17
N GLU A 255 -13.74 2.33 2.12
CA GLU A 255 -14.33 3.60 2.55
C GLU A 255 -14.43 4.56 1.38
N ILE A 256 -15.66 5.00 1.06
CA ILE A 256 -15.88 6.06 0.07
C ILE A 256 -15.99 7.37 0.82
N ASP A 257 -15.08 8.30 0.51
CA ASP A 257 -15.04 9.62 1.10
C ASP A 257 -16.05 10.60 0.48
N GLU A 258 -16.13 11.81 1.02
CA GLU A 258 -17.03 12.87 0.55
C GLU A 258 -16.73 13.35 -0.88
N CYS A 259 -15.55 13.07 -1.40
CA CYS A 259 -15.13 13.39 -2.76
C CYS A 259 -15.39 12.24 -3.75
N GLY A 260 -15.92 11.11 -3.27
CA GLY A 260 -16.17 9.91 -4.07
C GLY A 260 -14.94 9.05 -4.32
N LEU A 261 -13.81 9.31 -3.63
CA LEU A 261 -12.63 8.45 -3.71
C LEU A 261 -12.84 7.22 -2.82
N LEU A 262 -12.57 6.05 -3.35
CA LEU A 262 -12.56 4.80 -2.59
C LEU A 262 -11.18 4.57 -1.97
N HIS A 263 -11.15 4.38 -0.67
CA HIS A 263 -9.96 4.01 0.10
C HIS A 263 -10.04 2.54 0.50
N VAL A 264 -9.16 1.72 -0.06
CA VAL A 264 -9.08 0.29 0.26
C VAL A 264 -7.88 0.05 1.16
N MET A 265 -8.13 -0.57 2.30
CA MET A 265 -7.07 -0.95 3.24
C MET A 265 -7.23 -2.40 3.64
N SER A 266 -6.14 -3.14 3.68
CA SER A 266 -6.16 -4.53 4.14
C SER A 266 -4.96 -4.80 5.05
N GLY A 267 -5.19 -5.45 6.17
CA GLY A 267 -4.16 -5.74 7.15
C GLY A 267 -4.58 -6.76 8.20
N MET A 268 -3.70 -7.02 9.14
CA MET A 268 -3.99 -7.82 10.34
C MET A 268 -4.95 -7.05 11.25
N ASN A 269 -5.82 -7.80 11.96
CA ASN A 269 -6.79 -7.23 12.91
C ASN A 269 -6.51 -7.73 14.34
#